data_488302d7f90ee9399cc8c9ece717b75e
#
_entry.id   488302d7f90ee9399cc8c9ece717b75e
#
_cell.length_a   1.000
_cell.length_b   1.000
_cell.length_c   1.000
_cell.angle_alpha   90.00
_cell.angle_beta   90.00
_cell.angle_gamma   90.00
#
_symmetry.space_group_name_H-M   'P 1'
#
loop_
_entity.id
_entity.type
_entity.pdbx_description
1 polymer ?
#
loop_
_entity_poly.entity_id
_entity_poly.type
_entity_poly.pdbx_seq_one_letter_code
_entity_poly.pdbx_strand_id
1 'polypeptide(L)'
;MIFVLGIDAATWRVIRPNMGRLATFRRLCKIGRCRELVLKEKPISPSVWCGMFSGKTPEEHGHESFAVGGSLVKRQDMKVEFIWDILDREGKKVRVLNVPFIVPPYSFRVDFRPVGFGLPTNEKEWHEELERVTEKTRELLTESPDLLISTYTLLDRIQHFHWGEDYVLEWYRRVDDKIGQLLFDTGFLEEKQNKLIIISDHGFCSFGEAKVQTLPLKSEWGELKGDHHENALLIVANLDYEIERPQDIFFALKNLK
;
A
#
# COMPACT_ATOMS: atom_id res chain seq x y z
N MET A 1 10.36 -10.29 -13.28
CA MET A 1 9.29 -9.36 -12.87
C MET A 1 9.43 -8.99 -11.40
N ILE A 2 9.09 -7.73 -11.05
CA ILE A 2 8.94 -7.30 -9.66
C ILE A 2 7.51 -6.91 -9.43
N PHE A 3 6.94 -7.44 -8.36
CA PHE A 3 5.61 -7.06 -7.91
C PHE A 3 5.69 -6.35 -6.55
N VAL A 4 5.22 -5.11 -6.50
CA VAL A 4 5.03 -4.35 -5.27
C VAL A 4 3.54 -4.30 -4.98
N LEU A 5 3.11 -4.92 -3.89
CA LEU A 5 1.73 -4.87 -3.42
C LEU A 5 1.64 -3.93 -2.22
N GLY A 6 1.02 -2.79 -2.42
CA GLY A 6 0.67 -1.86 -1.36
C GLY A 6 -0.61 -2.30 -0.65
N ILE A 7 -0.65 -2.18 0.66
CA ILE A 7 -1.85 -2.39 1.47
C ILE A 7 -1.92 -1.25 2.49
N ASP A 8 -2.68 -0.22 2.15
CA ASP A 8 -2.81 0.99 2.95
C ASP A 8 -3.19 0.67 4.40
N ALA A 9 -2.43 1.20 5.35
CA ALA A 9 -2.60 1.02 6.80
C ALA A 9 -2.50 -0.42 7.32
N ALA A 10 -1.99 -1.38 6.52
CA ALA A 10 -1.84 -2.75 7.02
C ALA A 10 -0.85 -2.81 8.19
N THR A 11 -1.22 -3.53 9.26
CA THR A 11 -0.45 -3.53 10.50
C THR A 11 -0.19 -4.92 11.06
N TRP A 12 1.02 -5.12 11.58
CA TRP A 12 1.38 -6.33 12.32
C TRP A 12 0.59 -6.49 13.62
N ARG A 13 -0.01 -5.42 14.15
CA ARG A 13 -0.86 -5.48 15.34
C ARG A 13 -2.11 -6.34 15.13
N VAL A 14 -2.64 -6.39 13.91
CA VAL A 14 -3.75 -7.30 13.53
C VAL A 14 -3.21 -8.65 13.04
N ILE A 15 -2.16 -8.65 12.21
CA ILE A 15 -1.67 -9.85 11.53
C ILE A 15 -1.03 -10.85 12.49
N ARG A 16 -0.08 -10.41 13.35
CA ARG A 16 0.69 -11.32 14.21
C ARG A 16 -0.19 -12.14 15.18
N PRO A 17 -1.13 -11.55 15.93
CA PRO A 17 -1.99 -12.32 16.82
C PRO A 17 -2.94 -13.27 16.08
N ASN A 18 -3.19 -13.02 14.79
CA ASN A 18 -4.16 -13.75 13.97
C ASN A 18 -3.53 -14.62 12.87
N MET A 19 -2.23 -14.92 12.94
CA MET A 19 -1.52 -15.77 11.97
C MET A 19 -2.19 -17.14 11.74
N GLY A 20 -2.90 -17.66 12.73
CA GLY A 20 -3.66 -18.91 12.60
C GLY A 20 -4.83 -18.81 11.61
N ARG A 21 -5.35 -17.60 11.41
CA ARG A 21 -6.52 -17.29 10.56
C ARG A 21 -6.12 -16.61 9.23
N LEU A 22 -4.85 -16.24 9.05
CA LEU A 22 -4.28 -15.53 7.89
C LEU A 22 -3.26 -16.45 7.21
N ALA A 23 -3.76 -17.36 6.40
CA ALA A 23 -2.97 -18.45 5.81
C ALA A 23 -1.89 -17.96 4.85
N THR A 24 -2.21 -16.92 4.07
CA THR A 24 -1.31 -16.30 3.10
C THR A 24 -0.18 -15.56 3.81
N PHE A 25 -0.47 -14.68 4.76
CA PHE A 25 0.55 -13.99 5.55
C PHE A 25 1.45 -14.98 6.29
N ARG A 26 0.85 -16.03 6.88
CA ARG A 26 1.62 -17.11 7.52
C ARG A 26 2.57 -17.82 6.55
N ARG A 27 2.11 -18.10 5.31
CA ARG A 27 2.95 -18.73 4.28
C ARG A 27 4.05 -17.79 3.82
N LEU A 28 3.75 -16.51 3.59
CA LEU A 28 4.71 -15.49 3.21
C LEU A 28 5.82 -15.32 4.25
N CYS A 29 5.48 -15.32 5.55
CA CYS A 29 6.49 -15.22 6.61
C CYS A 29 7.36 -16.48 6.77
N LYS A 30 7.03 -17.60 6.13
CA LYS A 30 7.90 -18.78 6.07
C LYS A 30 8.90 -18.73 4.91
N ILE A 31 8.55 -18.05 3.83
CA ILE A 31 9.37 -18.02 2.60
C ILE A 31 10.07 -16.69 2.36
N GLY A 32 9.67 -15.64 3.06
CA GLY A 32 10.20 -14.29 2.93
C GLY A 32 10.63 -13.69 4.27
N ARG A 33 11.11 -12.46 4.22
CA ARG A 33 11.45 -11.64 5.40
C ARG A 33 10.25 -10.79 5.76
N CYS A 34 9.69 -11.01 6.96
CA CYS A 34 8.55 -10.28 7.51
C CYS A 34 9.00 -9.41 8.68
N ARG A 35 8.83 -8.11 8.57
CA ARG A 35 9.21 -7.17 9.64
C ARG A 35 8.36 -5.91 9.67
N GLU A 36 8.50 -5.13 10.71
CA GLU A 36 8.03 -3.75 10.75
C GLU A 36 9.01 -2.84 10.04
N LEU A 37 8.48 -1.86 9.33
CA LEU A 37 9.21 -0.71 8.83
C LEU A 37 8.80 0.48 9.67
N VAL A 38 9.74 1.00 10.47
CA VAL A 38 9.45 2.10 11.39
C VAL A 38 9.67 3.43 10.69
N LEU A 39 8.57 4.17 10.49
CA LEU A 39 8.61 5.49 9.89
C LEU A 39 9.28 6.50 10.83
N LYS A 40 10.12 7.35 10.27
CA LYS A 40 10.70 8.52 10.97
C LYS A 40 9.89 9.79 10.70
N GLU A 41 9.22 9.82 9.56
CA GLU A 41 8.29 10.86 9.13
C GLU A 41 6.88 10.64 9.70
N LYS A 42 6.04 11.66 9.53
CA LYS A 42 4.63 11.60 9.90
C LYS A 42 3.91 10.51 9.07
N PRO A 43 3.16 9.59 9.71
CA PRO A 43 2.50 8.48 9.02
C PRO A 43 1.23 8.95 8.28
N ILE A 44 1.40 9.68 7.19
CA ILE A 44 0.30 10.16 6.32
C ILE A 44 0.49 9.68 4.90
N SER A 45 -0.55 9.07 4.33
CA SER A 45 -0.50 8.36 3.05
C SER A 45 0.07 9.20 1.90
N PRO A 46 -0.38 10.47 1.64
CA PRO A 46 0.16 11.25 0.54
C PRO A 46 1.68 11.42 0.62
N SER A 47 2.21 11.63 1.82
CA SER A 47 3.64 11.84 2.03
C SER A 47 4.43 10.53 1.89
N VAL A 48 4.00 9.48 2.59
CA VAL A 48 4.76 8.22 2.64
C VAL A 48 4.75 7.51 1.28
N TRP A 49 3.58 7.42 0.60
CA TRP A 49 3.52 6.85 -0.76
C TRP A 49 4.33 7.67 -1.77
N CYS A 50 4.32 9.02 -1.64
CA CYS A 50 5.15 9.87 -2.48
C CYS A 50 6.64 9.59 -2.26
N GLY A 51 7.10 9.57 -1.02
CA GLY A 51 8.49 9.28 -0.65
C GLY A 51 8.93 7.89 -1.11
N MET A 52 8.06 6.89 -0.93
CA MET A 52 8.31 5.49 -1.30
C MET A 52 8.63 5.31 -2.78
N PHE A 53 7.94 6.02 -3.66
CA PHE A 53 8.09 5.87 -5.10
C PHE A 53 8.87 6.98 -5.80
N SER A 54 9.22 8.08 -5.09
CA SER A 54 10.13 9.12 -5.60
C SER A 54 11.55 9.01 -5.04
N GLY A 55 11.76 8.25 -3.95
CA GLY A 55 13.03 8.17 -3.24
C GLY A 55 13.39 9.45 -2.47
N LYS A 56 12.43 10.37 -2.30
CA LYS A 56 12.59 11.68 -1.66
C LYS A 56 12.02 11.68 -0.25
N THR A 57 12.62 12.49 0.62
CA THR A 57 12.04 12.75 1.95
C THR A 57 10.87 13.72 1.86
N PRO A 58 10.01 13.84 2.89
CA PRO A 58 8.92 14.82 2.92
C PRO A 58 9.38 16.25 2.65
N GLU A 59 10.54 16.66 3.19
CA GLU A 59 11.13 17.98 2.97
C GLU A 59 11.55 18.20 1.51
N GLU A 60 12.01 17.13 0.83
CA GLU A 60 12.46 17.21 -0.56
C GLU A 60 11.30 17.18 -1.56
N HIS A 61 10.23 16.40 -1.32
CA HIS A 61 9.11 16.33 -2.25
C HIS A 61 7.99 17.32 -1.93
N GLY A 62 7.89 17.81 -0.68
CA GLY A 62 6.94 18.85 -0.27
C GLY A 62 5.45 18.46 -0.38
N HIS A 63 5.13 17.15 -0.43
CA HIS A 63 3.78 16.65 -0.59
C HIS A 63 3.30 15.95 0.68
N GLU A 64 2.60 16.69 1.53
CA GLU A 64 2.15 16.21 2.84
C GLU A 64 0.62 16.17 3.01
N SER A 65 -0.13 16.43 1.95
CA SER A 65 -1.59 16.45 2.01
C SER A 65 -2.20 16.17 0.64
N PHE A 66 -3.36 15.55 0.63
CA PHE A 66 -4.16 15.39 -0.59
C PHE A 66 -4.71 16.71 -1.14
N ALA A 67 -4.78 17.75 -0.31
CA ALA A 67 -5.30 19.05 -0.70
C ALA A 67 -4.41 20.18 -0.18
N VAL A 68 -4.22 21.21 -1.02
CA VAL A 68 -3.50 22.44 -0.68
C VAL A 68 -4.36 23.63 -1.10
N GLY A 69 -4.57 24.57 -0.19
CA GLY A 69 -5.38 25.76 -0.45
C GLY A 69 -6.83 25.45 -0.87
N GLY A 70 -7.40 24.37 -0.37
CA GLY A 70 -8.77 23.93 -0.70
C GLY A 70 -8.91 23.20 -2.04
N SER A 71 -7.82 22.97 -2.78
CA SER A 71 -7.81 22.24 -4.04
C SER A 71 -7.07 20.91 -3.90
N LEU A 72 -7.62 19.84 -4.52
CA LEU A 72 -6.94 18.54 -4.56
C LEU A 72 -5.65 18.63 -5.38
N VAL A 73 -4.58 18.06 -4.84
CA VAL A 73 -3.29 17.94 -5.52
C VAL A 73 -3.40 16.91 -6.64
N LYS A 74 -2.96 17.28 -7.84
CA LYS A 74 -2.91 16.40 -9.00
C LYS A 74 -1.46 15.97 -9.28
N ARG A 75 -1.29 14.85 -9.99
CA ARG A 75 0.04 14.36 -10.40
C ARG A 75 0.88 15.44 -11.12
N GLN A 76 0.26 16.25 -11.95
CA GLN A 76 0.93 17.32 -12.70
C GLN A 76 1.44 18.48 -11.83
N ASP A 77 0.90 18.64 -10.61
CA ASP A 77 1.29 19.69 -9.67
C ASP A 77 2.58 19.30 -8.91
N MET A 78 2.94 18.02 -8.96
CA MET A 78 4.09 17.46 -8.26
C MET A 78 5.37 17.61 -9.09
N LYS A 79 6.41 18.15 -8.47
CA LYS A 79 7.70 18.40 -9.13
C LYS A 79 8.69 17.23 -9.00
N VAL A 80 8.25 16.10 -8.49
CA VAL A 80 9.08 14.90 -8.32
C VAL A 80 8.87 13.92 -9.47
N GLU A 81 9.93 13.23 -9.84
CA GLU A 81 9.89 12.12 -10.76
C GLU A 81 9.75 10.82 -9.97
N PHE A 82 8.83 9.97 -10.40
CA PHE A 82 8.60 8.69 -9.76
C PHE A 82 9.35 7.56 -10.48
N ILE A 83 9.54 6.45 -9.79
CA ILE A 83 10.26 5.29 -10.34
C ILE A 83 9.62 4.78 -11.63
N TRP A 84 8.31 4.83 -11.77
CA TRP A 84 7.62 4.42 -13.00
C TRP A 84 7.89 5.36 -14.18
N ASP A 85 8.06 6.67 -13.97
CA ASP A 85 8.42 7.62 -15.01
C ASP A 85 9.83 7.33 -15.53
N ILE A 86 10.77 6.99 -14.63
CA ILE A 86 12.16 6.67 -14.96
C ILE A 86 12.25 5.36 -15.75
N LEU A 87 11.65 4.30 -15.23
CA LEU A 87 11.72 2.98 -15.84
C LEU A 87 10.98 2.91 -17.19
N ASP A 88 9.84 3.60 -17.34
CA ASP A 88 9.12 3.70 -18.62
C ASP A 88 9.98 4.41 -19.68
N ARG A 89 10.67 5.48 -19.30
CA ARG A 89 11.62 6.19 -20.18
C ARG A 89 12.85 5.31 -20.55
N GLU A 90 13.25 4.40 -19.68
CA GLU A 90 14.27 3.40 -19.95
C GLU A 90 13.77 2.22 -20.79
N GLY A 91 12.53 2.24 -21.26
CA GLY A 91 11.92 1.21 -22.08
C GLY A 91 11.45 -0.03 -21.32
N LYS A 92 11.36 0.03 -20.00
CA LYS A 92 10.81 -1.06 -19.18
C LYS A 92 9.27 -1.07 -19.27
N LYS A 93 8.71 -2.26 -19.27
CA LYS A 93 7.26 -2.44 -19.19
C LYS A 93 6.79 -2.23 -17.76
N VAL A 94 6.21 -1.05 -17.46
CA VAL A 94 5.76 -0.66 -16.12
C VAL A 94 4.24 -0.59 -16.07
N ARG A 95 3.67 -1.08 -14.97
CA ARG A 95 2.24 -0.95 -14.67
C ARG A 95 2.08 -0.49 -13.22
N VAL A 96 1.30 0.57 -13.02
CA VAL A 96 0.95 1.08 -11.68
C VAL A 96 -0.55 1.17 -11.55
N LEU A 97 -1.08 0.60 -10.49
CA LEU A 97 -2.51 0.49 -10.23
C LEU A 97 -2.85 1.02 -8.84
N ASN A 98 -3.70 2.02 -8.77
CA ASN A 98 -4.43 2.46 -7.58
C ASN A 98 -3.54 2.95 -6.41
N VAL A 99 -2.44 3.66 -6.67
CA VAL A 99 -1.53 4.17 -5.62
C VAL A 99 -2.06 5.47 -5.01
N PRO A 100 -2.31 5.54 -3.69
CA PRO A 100 -3.04 6.65 -3.06
C PRO A 100 -2.15 7.78 -2.54
N PHE A 101 -1.20 8.28 -3.34
CA PHE A 101 -0.48 9.51 -2.98
C PHE A 101 -1.24 10.78 -3.39
N ILE A 102 -2.23 10.67 -4.26
CA ILE A 102 -3.20 11.72 -4.66
C ILE A 102 -4.62 11.15 -4.67
N VAL A 103 -5.62 12.01 -4.82
CA VAL A 103 -7.04 11.64 -4.91
C VAL A 103 -7.62 12.08 -6.26
N PRO A 104 -8.26 11.18 -7.03
CA PRO A 104 -8.36 9.74 -6.79
C PRO A 104 -7.00 9.03 -6.88
N PRO A 105 -6.87 7.80 -6.34
CA PRO A 105 -5.64 7.02 -6.42
C PRO A 105 -5.11 6.91 -7.85
N TYR A 106 -3.80 7.01 -7.99
CA TYR A 106 -3.11 7.12 -9.28
C TYR A 106 -2.87 5.77 -9.94
N SER A 107 -3.06 5.73 -11.26
CA SER A 107 -2.66 4.60 -12.10
C SER A 107 -1.81 5.10 -13.28
N PHE A 108 -0.79 4.29 -13.67
CA PHE A 108 0.10 4.61 -14.79
C PHE A 108 0.16 3.45 -15.77
N ARG A 109 -0.07 3.72 -17.06
CA ARG A 109 -0.14 2.72 -18.15
C ARG A 109 -1.19 1.63 -17.89
N VAL A 110 -2.23 1.94 -17.12
CA VAL A 110 -3.35 1.06 -16.79
C VAL A 110 -4.64 1.86 -16.90
N ASP A 111 -5.60 1.33 -17.65
CA ASP A 111 -6.96 1.87 -17.67
C ASP A 111 -7.70 1.29 -16.46
N PHE A 112 -7.87 2.11 -15.44
CA PHE A 112 -8.55 1.75 -14.20
C PHE A 112 -9.21 2.98 -13.58
N ARG A 113 -10.47 2.85 -13.26
CA ARG A 113 -11.19 3.86 -12.49
C ARG A 113 -11.23 3.42 -11.01
N PRO A 114 -10.57 4.14 -10.10
CA PRO A 114 -10.60 3.84 -8.68
C PRO A 114 -12.02 3.73 -8.12
N VAL A 115 -12.19 2.91 -7.09
CA VAL A 115 -13.46 2.70 -6.39
C VAL A 115 -13.31 3.24 -4.98
N GLY A 116 -14.08 4.28 -4.66
CA GLY A 116 -13.99 4.93 -3.36
C GLY A 116 -12.60 5.50 -3.05
N PHE A 117 -12.55 6.62 -2.42
CA PHE A 117 -11.33 7.23 -1.91
C PHE A 117 -11.70 8.30 -0.87
N GLY A 118 -10.85 8.40 0.15
CA GLY A 118 -11.12 9.26 1.29
C GLY A 118 -12.21 8.68 2.20
N LEU A 119 -12.64 9.49 3.14
CA LEU A 119 -13.70 9.17 4.12
C LEU A 119 -14.94 10.05 3.84
N PRO A 120 -16.15 9.57 4.10
CA PRO A 120 -16.51 8.21 4.50
C PRO A 120 -16.60 7.28 3.28
N THR A 121 -16.57 5.98 3.57
CA THR A 121 -16.84 4.95 2.59
C THR A 121 -17.80 3.90 3.16
N ASN A 122 -18.24 2.94 2.35
CA ASN A 122 -19.18 1.91 2.75
C ASN A 122 -18.71 0.52 2.32
N GLU A 123 -19.29 -0.50 2.94
CA GLU A 123 -18.91 -1.88 2.72
C GLU A 123 -19.01 -2.31 1.25
N LYS A 124 -20.00 -1.80 0.50
CA LYS A 124 -20.13 -2.10 -0.94
C LYS A 124 -18.91 -1.60 -1.73
N GLU A 125 -18.43 -0.39 -1.43
CA GLU A 125 -17.23 0.15 -2.09
C GLU A 125 -15.97 -0.62 -1.70
N TRP A 126 -15.84 -1.08 -0.45
CA TRP A 126 -14.70 -1.90 -0.03
C TRP A 126 -14.68 -3.25 -0.75
N HIS A 127 -15.84 -3.90 -0.89
CA HIS A 127 -15.95 -5.13 -1.69
C HIS A 127 -15.62 -4.89 -3.15
N GLU A 128 -16.19 -3.84 -3.74
CA GLU A 128 -15.95 -3.50 -5.14
C GLU A 128 -14.48 -3.19 -5.40
N GLU A 129 -13.82 -2.42 -4.51
CA GLU A 129 -12.39 -2.14 -4.61
C GLU A 129 -11.57 -3.44 -4.54
N LEU A 130 -11.81 -4.26 -3.51
CA LEU A 130 -11.07 -5.50 -3.31
C LEU A 130 -11.13 -6.40 -4.55
N GLU A 131 -12.34 -6.61 -5.10
CA GLU A 131 -12.52 -7.45 -6.30
C GLU A 131 -11.85 -6.82 -7.53
N ARG A 132 -12.14 -5.57 -7.84
CA ARG A 132 -11.66 -4.91 -9.07
C ARG A 132 -10.16 -4.71 -9.08
N VAL A 133 -9.55 -4.32 -7.96
CA VAL A 133 -8.08 -4.22 -7.86
C VAL A 133 -7.46 -5.61 -8.00
N THR A 134 -8.02 -6.64 -7.37
CA THR A 134 -7.52 -8.01 -7.50
C THR A 134 -7.60 -8.53 -8.94
N GLU A 135 -8.76 -8.38 -9.59
CA GLU A 135 -8.95 -8.83 -10.98
C GLU A 135 -8.00 -8.12 -11.93
N LYS A 136 -7.89 -6.79 -11.80
CA LYS A 136 -6.98 -6.00 -12.64
C LYS A 136 -5.51 -6.34 -12.37
N THR A 137 -5.14 -6.57 -11.11
CA THR A 137 -3.77 -7.01 -10.77
C THR A 137 -3.48 -8.38 -11.39
N ARG A 138 -4.41 -9.33 -11.34
CA ARG A 138 -4.25 -10.64 -11.96
C ARG A 138 -4.06 -10.53 -13.48
N GLU A 139 -4.88 -9.71 -14.14
CA GLU A 139 -4.73 -9.42 -15.58
C GLU A 139 -3.31 -8.88 -15.88
N LEU A 140 -2.86 -7.88 -15.12
CA LEU A 140 -1.55 -7.27 -15.32
C LEU A 140 -0.38 -8.23 -15.02
N LEU A 141 -0.52 -9.17 -14.09
CA LEU A 141 0.47 -10.22 -13.85
C LEU A 141 0.67 -11.10 -15.09
N THR A 142 -0.39 -11.41 -15.84
CA THR A 142 -0.27 -12.21 -17.08
C THR A 142 0.47 -11.48 -18.19
N GLU A 143 0.53 -10.15 -18.14
CA GLU A 143 1.32 -9.35 -19.07
C GLU A 143 2.83 -9.45 -18.83
N SER A 144 3.26 -10.03 -17.71
CA SER A 144 4.66 -10.15 -17.28
C SER A 144 5.43 -8.82 -17.39
N PRO A 145 4.99 -7.72 -16.75
CA PRO A 145 5.72 -6.46 -16.78
C PRO A 145 7.06 -6.58 -16.02
N ASP A 146 8.01 -5.69 -16.32
CA ASP A 146 9.26 -5.59 -15.54
C ASP A 146 8.94 -5.15 -14.10
N LEU A 147 8.00 -4.18 -13.95
CA LEU A 147 7.50 -3.69 -12.67
C LEU A 147 5.97 -3.61 -12.66
N LEU A 148 5.35 -4.25 -11.68
CA LEU A 148 3.94 -4.05 -11.32
C LEU A 148 3.86 -3.47 -9.91
N ILE A 149 3.13 -2.38 -9.74
CA ILE A 149 2.73 -1.82 -8.45
C ILE A 149 1.20 -1.85 -8.40
N SER A 150 0.64 -2.41 -7.35
CA SER A 150 -0.82 -2.42 -7.12
C SER A 150 -1.12 -2.16 -5.66
N THR A 151 -2.16 -1.38 -5.35
CA THR A 151 -2.45 -0.98 -3.96
C THR A 151 -3.91 -1.18 -3.61
N TYR A 152 -4.17 -1.82 -2.47
CA TYR A 152 -5.45 -1.84 -1.78
C TYR A 152 -5.51 -0.69 -0.78
N THR A 153 -6.56 0.14 -0.83
CA THR A 153 -6.72 1.28 0.07
C THR A 153 -7.81 1.07 1.13
N LEU A 154 -8.59 0.01 1.02
CA LEU A 154 -9.79 -0.22 1.83
C LEU A 154 -9.50 -0.41 3.34
N LEU A 155 -8.36 -1.02 3.72
CA LEU A 155 -8.11 -1.32 5.14
C LEU A 155 -7.95 -0.06 5.98
N ASP A 156 -7.31 0.99 5.46
CA ASP A 156 -7.22 2.28 6.14
C ASP A 156 -8.60 2.82 6.50
N ARG A 157 -9.48 2.89 5.50
CA ARG A 157 -10.85 3.41 5.65
C ARG A 157 -11.69 2.60 6.63
N ILE A 158 -11.54 1.27 6.63
CA ILE A 158 -12.24 0.36 7.56
C ILE A 158 -11.73 0.56 8.98
N GLN A 159 -10.41 0.62 9.17
CA GLN A 159 -9.79 0.70 10.48
C GLN A 159 -10.12 2.00 11.21
N HIS A 160 -10.27 3.11 10.50
CA HIS A 160 -10.67 4.37 11.13
C HIS A 160 -11.99 4.25 11.91
N PHE A 161 -12.97 3.49 11.41
CA PHE A 161 -14.29 3.38 12.02
C PHE A 161 -14.52 2.11 12.85
N HIS A 162 -13.72 1.07 12.61
CA HIS A 162 -13.95 -0.27 13.18
C HIS A 162 -12.76 -0.82 13.99
N TRP A 163 -11.75 0.01 14.28
CA TRP A 163 -10.60 -0.44 15.05
C TRP A 163 -11.03 -1.06 16.39
N GLY A 164 -10.44 -2.21 16.73
CA GLY A 164 -10.78 -2.99 17.93
C GLY A 164 -11.98 -3.92 17.79
N GLU A 165 -12.67 -3.92 16.66
CA GLU A 165 -13.75 -4.85 16.36
C GLU A 165 -13.25 -6.08 15.59
N ASP A 166 -13.89 -7.24 15.78
CA ASP A 166 -13.64 -8.45 14.98
C ASP A 166 -13.86 -8.22 13.47
N TYR A 167 -14.65 -7.23 13.13
CA TYR A 167 -14.92 -6.79 11.76
C TYR A 167 -13.65 -6.41 10.98
N VAL A 168 -12.67 -5.77 11.65
CA VAL A 168 -11.37 -5.49 11.03
C VAL A 168 -10.67 -6.79 10.62
N LEU A 169 -10.66 -7.80 11.49
CA LEU A 169 -10.05 -9.09 11.18
C LEU A 169 -10.74 -9.81 10.02
N GLU A 170 -12.05 -9.68 9.87
CA GLU A 170 -12.78 -10.24 8.74
C GLU A 170 -12.29 -9.66 7.41
N TRP A 171 -12.01 -8.36 7.36
CA TRP A 171 -11.46 -7.71 6.17
C TRP A 171 -10.00 -8.07 5.91
N TYR A 172 -9.19 -8.23 6.96
CA TYR A 172 -7.83 -8.79 6.79
C TYR A 172 -7.86 -10.20 6.21
N ARG A 173 -8.82 -11.05 6.59
CA ARG A 173 -8.98 -12.39 5.99
C ARG A 173 -9.32 -12.32 4.51
N ARG A 174 -10.25 -11.44 4.12
CA ARG A 174 -10.60 -11.23 2.71
C ARG A 174 -9.40 -10.76 1.89
N VAL A 175 -8.62 -9.82 2.41
CA VAL A 175 -7.38 -9.35 1.78
C VAL A 175 -6.34 -10.47 1.72
N ASP A 176 -6.14 -11.24 2.80
CA ASP A 176 -5.24 -12.40 2.86
C ASP A 176 -5.58 -13.44 1.77
N ASP A 177 -6.86 -13.75 1.60
CA ASP A 177 -7.34 -14.66 0.56
C ASP A 177 -7.04 -14.13 -0.86
N LYS A 178 -7.27 -12.84 -1.11
CA LYS A 178 -6.96 -12.22 -2.42
C LYS A 178 -5.47 -12.19 -2.72
N ILE A 179 -4.63 -11.90 -1.72
CA ILE A 179 -3.18 -12.00 -1.86
C ILE A 179 -2.77 -13.43 -2.21
N GLY A 180 -3.39 -14.44 -1.56
CA GLY A 180 -3.18 -15.85 -1.87
C GLY A 180 -3.47 -16.17 -3.33
N GLN A 181 -4.61 -15.71 -3.84
CA GLN A 181 -5.00 -15.86 -5.25
C GLN A 181 -3.98 -15.21 -6.20
N LEU A 182 -3.47 -14.03 -5.88
CA LEU A 182 -2.51 -13.32 -6.73
C LEU A 182 -1.12 -13.98 -6.74
N LEU A 183 -0.68 -14.56 -5.63
CA LEU A 183 0.70 -15.00 -5.47
C LEU A 183 0.90 -16.51 -5.63
N PHE A 184 -0.07 -17.30 -5.17
CA PHE A 184 0.06 -18.76 -5.14
C PHE A 184 -0.77 -19.45 -6.23
N ASP A 185 -2.00 -19.01 -6.48
CA ASP A 185 -2.83 -19.61 -7.52
C ASP A 185 -2.35 -19.25 -8.93
N THR A 186 -1.65 -18.11 -9.09
CA THR A 186 -1.00 -17.75 -10.34
C THR A 186 0.39 -18.38 -10.53
N GLY A 187 0.95 -19.02 -9.50
CA GLY A 187 2.31 -19.53 -9.52
C GLY A 187 3.40 -18.45 -9.47
N PHE A 188 3.05 -17.19 -9.17
CA PHE A 188 4.00 -16.06 -9.20
C PHE A 188 5.27 -16.31 -8.38
N LEU A 189 5.14 -16.87 -7.17
CA LEU A 189 6.26 -17.14 -6.27
C LEU A 189 6.99 -18.47 -6.54
N GLU A 190 6.49 -19.30 -7.45
CA GLU A 190 7.16 -20.52 -7.88
C GLU A 190 8.37 -20.20 -8.78
N GLU A 191 8.31 -19.08 -9.47
CA GLU A 191 9.39 -18.57 -10.31
C GLU A 191 10.39 -17.75 -9.46
N LYS A 192 11.58 -18.30 -9.22
CA LYS A 192 12.61 -17.68 -8.36
C LYS A 192 13.08 -16.29 -8.83
N GLN A 193 12.98 -16.00 -10.13
CA GLN A 193 13.29 -14.67 -10.66
C GLN A 193 12.25 -13.61 -10.31
N ASN A 194 11.04 -14.00 -9.93
CA ASN A 194 10.02 -13.07 -9.52
C ASN A 194 10.30 -12.58 -8.10
N LYS A 195 10.27 -11.28 -7.92
CA LYS A 195 10.55 -10.57 -6.68
C LYS A 195 9.26 -9.96 -6.15
N LEU A 196 9.05 -10.06 -4.85
CA LEU A 196 7.86 -9.54 -4.17
C LEU A 196 8.24 -8.57 -3.07
N ILE A 197 7.52 -7.46 -3.03
CA ILE A 197 7.48 -6.55 -1.89
C ILE A 197 6.01 -6.35 -1.53
N ILE A 198 5.62 -6.66 -0.29
CA ILE A 198 4.32 -6.23 0.26
C ILE A 198 4.60 -5.19 1.32
N ILE A 199 3.96 -4.05 1.22
CA ILE A 199 4.26 -2.91 2.08
C ILE A 199 3.01 -2.10 2.40
N SER A 200 2.94 -1.56 3.60
CA SER A 200 2.02 -0.47 3.93
C SER A 200 2.78 0.85 4.06
N ASP A 201 2.09 1.93 3.85
CA ASP A 201 2.63 3.27 4.06
C ASP A 201 2.73 3.62 5.55
N HIS A 202 1.83 3.10 6.37
CA HIS A 202 1.85 3.20 7.83
C HIS A 202 1.18 1.98 8.47
N GLY A 203 1.29 1.87 9.78
CA GLY A 203 0.51 0.96 10.59
C GLY A 203 -0.75 1.62 11.13
N PHE A 204 -1.39 0.96 12.12
CA PHE A 204 -2.62 1.43 12.73
C PHE A 204 -2.67 1.10 14.21
N CYS A 205 -3.34 1.94 15.02
CA CYS A 205 -3.48 1.76 16.47
C CYS A 205 -4.81 2.36 16.97
N SER A 206 -5.11 2.13 18.25
CA SER A 206 -6.24 2.80 18.90
C SER A 206 -6.02 4.31 18.91
N PHE A 207 -7.11 5.06 18.83
CA PHE A 207 -7.04 6.51 18.92
C PHE A 207 -6.38 6.94 20.23
N GLY A 208 -5.40 7.85 20.15
CA GLY A 208 -4.62 8.32 21.30
C GLY A 208 -3.36 7.51 21.64
N GLU A 209 -3.10 6.37 20.98
CA GLU A 209 -1.84 5.61 21.15
C GLU A 209 -0.72 6.11 20.21
N ALA A 210 -1.06 6.72 19.09
CA ALA A 210 -0.09 7.22 18.12
C ALA A 210 0.77 8.34 18.73
N LYS A 211 2.06 8.35 18.41
CA LYS A 211 2.97 9.46 18.80
C LYS A 211 2.57 10.78 18.19
N VAL A 212 2.03 10.73 16.99
CA VAL A 212 1.54 11.89 16.24
C VAL A 212 0.12 11.58 15.80
N GLN A 213 -0.84 12.32 16.32
CA GLN A 213 -2.22 12.22 15.85
C GLN A 213 -2.34 12.81 14.46
N THR A 214 -2.88 12.02 13.51
CA THR A 214 -2.99 12.42 12.10
C THR A 214 -4.38 12.95 11.76
N LEU A 215 -5.42 12.47 12.42
CA LEU A 215 -6.81 12.85 12.21
C LEU A 215 -7.46 13.32 13.51
N PRO A 216 -8.49 14.18 13.47
CA PRO A 216 -9.25 14.56 14.65
C PRO A 216 -10.12 13.39 15.11
N LEU A 217 -10.30 13.21 16.43
CA LEU A 217 -11.19 12.17 17.00
C LEU A 217 -12.61 12.24 16.43
N LYS A 218 -13.12 13.44 16.24
CA LYS A 218 -14.45 13.68 15.66
C LYS A 218 -14.28 14.24 14.26
N SER A 219 -14.77 13.51 13.30
CA SER A 219 -14.90 13.95 11.92
C SER A 219 -16.35 14.30 11.59
N GLU A 220 -16.59 14.92 10.44
CA GLU A 220 -17.96 15.14 9.92
C GLU A 220 -18.72 13.83 9.64
N TRP A 221 -17.99 12.70 9.58
CA TRP A 221 -18.55 11.36 9.32
C TRP A 221 -18.70 10.50 10.58
N GLY A 222 -18.40 11.03 11.76
CA GLY A 222 -18.52 10.34 13.03
C GLY A 222 -17.22 10.32 13.84
N GLU A 223 -17.26 9.55 14.93
CA GLU A 223 -16.11 9.36 15.81
C GLU A 223 -15.18 8.28 15.25
N LEU A 224 -13.90 8.59 15.16
CA LEU A 224 -12.87 7.65 14.70
C LEU A 224 -12.39 6.80 15.88
N LYS A 225 -12.27 5.48 15.65
CA LYS A 225 -11.82 4.50 16.67
C LYS A 225 -10.33 4.27 16.64
N GLY A 226 -9.67 4.54 15.53
CA GLY A 226 -8.24 4.36 15.36
C GLY A 226 -7.58 5.43 14.53
N ASP A 227 -6.26 5.49 14.60
CA ASP A 227 -5.40 6.45 13.92
C ASP A 227 -4.13 5.78 13.41
N HIS A 228 -3.43 6.45 12.55
CA HIS A 228 -2.20 5.96 11.93
C HIS A 228 -1.07 5.77 12.95
N HIS A 229 -0.23 4.76 12.72
CA HIS A 229 0.91 4.42 13.56
C HIS A 229 2.18 4.33 12.72
N GLU A 230 3.33 4.67 13.30
CA GLU A 230 4.61 4.66 12.59
C GLU A 230 5.12 3.27 12.16
N ASN A 231 4.57 2.18 12.70
CA ASN A 231 5.04 0.82 12.40
C ASN A 231 4.29 0.23 11.20
N ALA A 232 4.82 0.47 10.01
CA ALA A 232 4.31 -0.07 8.76
C ALA A 232 4.65 -1.56 8.58
N LEU A 233 3.87 -2.24 7.74
CA LEU A 233 4.11 -3.62 7.34
C LEU A 233 5.15 -3.69 6.23
N LEU A 234 6.10 -4.63 6.32
CA LEU A 234 7.01 -4.99 5.23
C LEU A 234 7.16 -6.50 5.14
N ILE A 235 6.95 -7.05 3.94
CA ILE A 235 7.26 -8.44 3.58
C ILE A 235 8.05 -8.42 2.28
N VAL A 236 9.17 -9.12 2.23
CA VAL A 236 10.03 -9.20 1.06
C VAL A 236 10.35 -10.65 0.74
N ALA A 237 10.15 -11.07 -0.50
CA ALA A 237 10.52 -12.40 -0.97
C ALA A 237 11.34 -12.32 -2.28
N ASN A 238 12.35 -13.15 -2.40
CA ASN A 238 13.25 -13.26 -3.56
C ASN A 238 13.99 -11.96 -3.94
N LEU A 239 14.11 -11.02 -3.02
CA LEU A 239 14.81 -9.75 -3.23
C LEU A 239 15.93 -9.62 -2.20
N ASP A 240 17.15 -9.49 -2.67
CA ASP A 240 18.33 -9.24 -1.85
C ASP A 240 18.66 -7.74 -1.82
N TYR A 241 17.79 -6.99 -1.15
CA TYR A 241 17.94 -5.56 -0.90
C TYR A 241 17.38 -5.25 0.49
N GLU A 242 18.12 -4.46 1.26
CA GLU A 242 17.69 -4.06 2.59
C GLU A 242 16.84 -2.79 2.51
N ILE A 243 15.63 -2.86 3.05
CA ILE A 243 14.65 -1.75 3.06
C ILE A 243 14.50 -1.31 4.50
N GLU A 244 15.11 -0.20 4.89
CA GLU A 244 15.08 0.31 6.28
C GLU A 244 14.12 1.49 6.45
N ARG A 245 13.78 2.17 5.35
CA ARG A 245 12.86 3.31 5.31
C ARG A 245 12.02 3.26 4.01
N PRO A 246 10.88 3.97 3.94
CA PRO A 246 10.01 3.95 2.75
C PRO A 246 10.73 4.28 1.44
N GLN A 247 11.64 5.25 1.47
CA GLN A 247 12.39 5.71 0.28
C GLN A 247 13.29 4.63 -0.32
N ASP A 248 13.69 3.62 0.47
CA ASP A 248 14.54 2.52 0.00
C ASP A 248 13.81 1.64 -1.02
N ILE A 249 12.48 1.67 -1.07
CA ILE A 249 11.68 1.03 -2.14
C ILE A 249 12.09 1.59 -3.52
N PHE A 250 12.17 2.91 -3.66
CA PHE A 250 12.61 3.53 -4.91
C PHE A 250 13.99 3.00 -5.34
N PHE A 251 14.94 2.95 -4.42
CA PHE A 251 16.31 2.51 -4.72
C PHE A 251 16.37 1.00 -5.01
N ALA A 252 15.58 0.19 -4.28
CA ALA A 252 15.44 -1.22 -4.57
C ALA A 252 14.91 -1.46 -5.99
N LEU A 253 13.90 -0.71 -6.43
CA LEU A 253 13.30 -0.81 -7.76
C LEU A 253 14.22 -0.26 -8.86
N LYS A 254 15.00 0.79 -8.59
CA LYS A 254 15.92 1.39 -9.56
C LYS A 254 17.15 0.51 -9.85
N ASN A 255 17.61 -0.25 -8.85
CA ASN A 255 18.82 -1.08 -8.97
C ASN A 255 18.54 -2.48 -9.55
N LEU A 256 17.32 -2.75 -9.98
CA LEU A 256 16.96 -4.04 -10.55
C LEU A 256 17.37 -4.11 -12.02
N LYS A 257 18.48 -4.80 -12.24
CA LYS A 257 18.96 -5.21 -13.57
C LYS A 257 18.22 -6.43 -14.07
#